data_37c5cc2ba9309638db47e2f5d2763922
#
_entry.id   37c5cc2ba9309638db47e2f5d2763922
#
_cell.length_a   1.000
_cell.length_b   1.000
_cell.length_c   1.000
_cell.angle_alpha   90.00
_cell.angle_beta   90.00
_cell.angle_gamma   90.00
#
_symmetry.space_group_name_H-M   'P 1'
#
loop_
_entity.id
_entity.type
_entity.pdbx_description
1 polymer ?
#
loop_
_entity_poly.entity_id
_entity_poly.type
_entity_poly.pdbx_seq_one_letter_code
_entity_poly.pdbx_strand_id
1 'polypeptide(L)'
;IGIEVIEAGFPAVSANEIQGVKAIANLGLDARICGFSRARKEDIQTAVDCNVDMVSIFIPTSELHVRLKFKKPRQEVLEDSLKMIDFAKDHGIQVRFAAEDASRTDLPFLKEVYRSAAEHGAVLLSFADTVGCLIPSEMHRIMTELIASVDRPFCAHCHNDMGCAVANTITAAEAGAFQLHTTVNGIGERAGNASLEELLIALRMKKGIDRYDLSSLTQLSHLVEKYSGIILPRNKPVTGELAFSHESGIHIAAILEDPSTYEYFPPDLVGGERHFILGKHTGKKALEHVVESMGCELSEKQVCRVLDLVKDYSEHKCHITPEVLRQLIRKVRETPP
;
A
#
# COMPACT_ATOMS: atom_id res chain seq x y z
N ILE A 1 5.58 -0.63 13.14
CA ILE A 1 4.37 -1.28 12.59
C ILE A 1 4.43 -2.79 12.82
N GLY A 2 5.60 -3.44 12.79
CA GLY A 2 5.74 -4.88 13.00
C GLY A 2 5.71 -5.70 11.69
N ILE A 3 6.17 -5.13 10.58
CA ILE A 3 6.32 -5.85 9.30
C ILE A 3 7.43 -6.89 9.41
N GLU A 4 7.18 -8.11 8.95
CA GLU A 4 8.08 -9.25 9.15
C GLU A 4 9.21 -9.35 8.13
N VAL A 5 9.01 -8.81 6.93
CA VAL A 5 10.01 -8.82 5.85
C VAL A 5 10.04 -7.49 5.15
N ILE A 6 11.22 -6.92 4.99
CA ILE A 6 11.46 -5.68 4.25
C ILE A 6 12.31 -6.00 3.03
N GLU A 7 11.78 -5.77 1.83
CA GLU A 7 12.57 -5.78 0.61
C GLU A 7 13.31 -4.45 0.49
N ALA A 8 14.61 -4.48 0.80
CA ALA A 8 15.40 -3.28 1.02
C ALA A 8 15.88 -2.62 -0.28
N GLY A 9 15.88 -3.36 -1.39
CA GLY A 9 16.27 -2.83 -2.68
C GLY A 9 16.92 -3.86 -3.60
N PHE A 10 17.51 -3.37 -4.71
CA PHE A 10 18.16 -4.17 -5.72
C PHE A 10 19.66 -3.83 -5.79
N PRO A 11 20.51 -4.48 -4.98
CA PRO A 11 21.92 -4.08 -4.81
C PRO A 11 22.73 -4.02 -6.11
N ALA A 12 22.47 -4.92 -7.06
CA ALA A 12 23.20 -5.00 -8.31
C ALA A 12 22.97 -3.81 -9.27
N VAL A 13 22.09 -2.86 -8.95
CA VAL A 13 21.78 -1.69 -9.79
C VAL A 13 22.88 -0.63 -9.71
N SER A 14 23.37 -0.33 -8.51
CA SER A 14 24.39 0.71 -8.33
C SER A 14 25.17 0.57 -7.00
N ALA A 15 26.30 1.26 -6.91
CA ALA A 15 27.08 1.32 -5.68
C ALA A 15 26.31 1.98 -4.50
N ASN A 16 25.47 2.95 -4.79
CA ASN A 16 24.62 3.60 -3.78
C ASN A 16 23.54 2.63 -3.25
N GLU A 17 22.97 1.81 -4.14
CA GLU A 17 22.00 0.79 -3.77
C GLU A 17 22.63 -0.28 -2.87
N ILE A 18 23.86 -0.73 -3.18
CA ILE A 18 24.63 -1.63 -2.31
C ILE A 18 24.79 -1.02 -0.92
N GLN A 19 25.18 0.26 -0.82
CA GLN A 19 25.35 0.92 0.45
C GLN A 19 24.04 1.03 1.23
N GLY A 20 22.95 1.36 0.55
CA GLY A 20 21.61 1.47 1.15
C GLY A 20 21.12 0.13 1.69
N VAL A 21 21.14 -0.93 0.88
CA VAL A 21 20.72 -2.26 1.30
C VAL A 21 21.59 -2.79 2.44
N LYS A 22 22.91 -2.62 2.35
CA LYS A 22 23.84 -3.02 3.40
C LYS A 22 23.61 -2.26 4.71
N ALA A 23 23.32 -0.97 4.64
CA ALA A 23 23.01 -0.17 5.82
C ALA A 23 21.73 -0.69 6.50
N ILE A 24 20.66 -0.95 5.73
CA ILE A 24 19.41 -1.49 6.25
C ILE A 24 19.61 -2.88 6.86
N ALA A 25 20.34 -3.77 6.18
CA ALA A 25 20.60 -5.14 6.65
C ALA A 25 21.36 -5.16 7.99
N ASN A 26 22.15 -4.13 8.29
CA ASN A 26 22.93 -4.05 9.53
C ASN A 26 22.28 -3.21 10.64
N LEU A 27 21.03 -2.78 10.49
CA LEU A 27 20.31 -2.01 11.53
C LEU A 27 19.90 -2.84 12.75
N GLY A 28 19.95 -4.19 12.65
CA GLY A 28 19.50 -5.07 13.74
C GLY A 28 17.99 -5.02 13.95
N LEU A 29 17.23 -4.92 12.87
CA LEU A 29 15.76 -4.93 12.91
C LEU A 29 15.25 -6.35 13.20
N ASP A 30 14.08 -6.46 13.82
CA ASP A 30 13.37 -7.74 13.98
C ASP A 30 12.84 -8.27 12.63
N ALA A 31 12.63 -7.39 11.66
CA ALA A 31 12.23 -7.76 10.31
C ALA A 31 13.39 -8.40 9.54
N ARG A 32 13.12 -9.48 8.81
CA ARG A 32 14.08 -10.07 7.87
C ARG A 32 14.27 -9.16 6.65
N ILE A 33 15.50 -8.99 6.23
CA ILE A 33 15.86 -8.16 5.10
C ILE A 33 16.01 -9.02 3.84
N CYS A 34 15.29 -8.63 2.78
CA CYS A 34 15.31 -9.28 1.49
C CYS A 34 16.00 -8.37 0.45
N GLY A 35 16.97 -8.91 -0.28
CA GLY A 35 17.53 -8.24 -1.46
C GLY A 35 16.90 -8.76 -2.75
N PHE A 36 16.66 -7.88 -3.73
CA PHE A 36 16.13 -8.26 -5.03
C PHE A 36 17.27 -8.62 -6.01
N SER A 37 17.08 -9.63 -6.87
CA SER A 37 18.14 -10.14 -7.76
C SER A 37 17.57 -10.74 -9.04
N ARG A 38 18.20 -10.45 -10.17
CA ARG A 38 18.01 -11.27 -11.37
C ARG A 38 18.62 -12.67 -11.14
N ALA A 39 18.23 -13.64 -11.95
CA ALA A 39 18.84 -14.97 -11.94
C ALA A 39 20.26 -14.93 -12.56
N ARG A 40 21.20 -14.24 -11.87
CA ARG A 40 22.62 -14.08 -12.25
C ARG A 40 23.51 -14.21 -11.03
N LYS A 41 24.63 -14.91 -11.17
CA LYS A 41 25.57 -15.13 -10.06
C LYS A 41 26.04 -13.82 -9.43
N GLU A 42 26.39 -12.83 -10.26
CA GLU A 42 26.93 -11.56 -9.82
C GLU A 42 25.89 -10.76 -8.99
N ASP A 43 24.63 -10.79 -9.40
CA ASP A 43 23.54 -10.10 -8.71
C ASP A 43 23.30 -10.77 -7.34
N ILE A 44 23.25 -12.11 -7.31
CA ILE A 44 23.04 -12.89 -6.09
C ILE A 44 24.20 -12.69 -5.13
N GLN A 45 25.46 -12.75 -5.62
CA GLN A 45 26.64 -12.52 -4.80
C GLN A 45 26.61 -11.11 -4.18
N THR A 46 26.23 -10.10 -4.96
CA THR A 46 26.10 -8.74 -4.45
C THR A 46 25.09 -8.63 -3.32
N ALA A 47 23.95 -9.35 -3.41
CA ALA A 47 22.97 -9.40 -2.35
C ALA A 47 23.51 -10.13 -1.10
N VAL A 48 24.21 -11.24 -1.26
CA VAL A 48 24.90 -11.96 -0.17
C VAL A 48 25.91 -11.04 0.53
N ASP A 49 26.71 -10.30 -0.23
CA ASP A 49 27.74 -9.38 0.30
C ASP A 49 27.10 -8.18 1.04
N CYS A 50 25.80 -7.91 0.84
CA CYS A 50 25.04 -6.93 1.60
C CYS A 50 24.55 -7.46 2.96
N ASN A 51 24.76 -8.73 3.28
CA ASN A 51 24.35 -9.37 4.52
C ASN A 51 22.81 -9.40 4.70
N VAL A 52 22.06 -9.63 3.59
CA VAL A 52 20.61 -9.80 3.65
C VAL A 52 20.25 -11.21 4.13
N ASP A 53 19.08 -11.38 4.75
CA ASP A 53 18.60 -12.67 5.26
C ASP A 53 18.06 -13.57 4.15
N MET A 54 17.58 -12.94 3.06
CA MET A 54 16.93 -13.63 1.95
C MET A 54 17.23 -12.90 0.64
N VAL A 55 17.27 -13.65 -0.46
CA VAL A 55 17.30 -13.09 -1.81
C VAL A 55 16.01 -13.44 -2.56
N SER A 56 15.40 -12.44 -3.20
CA SER A 56 14.31 -12.62 -4.13
C SER A 56 14.85 -12.71 -5.55
N ILE A 57 14.91 -13.93 -6.09
CA ILE A 57 15.35 -14.18 -7.47
C ILE A 57 14.12 -14.20 -8.38
N PHE A 58 14.11 -13.35 -9.41
CA PHE A 58 13.02 -13.31 -10.37
C PHE A 58 13.44 -13.67 -11.79
N ILE A 59 12.51 -14.33 -12.49
CA ILE A 59 12.58 -14.57 -13.94
C ILE A 59 11.22 -14.30 -14.59
N PRO A 60 11.20 -13.84 -15.84
CA PRO A 60 9.97 -13.84 -16.61
C PRO A 60 9.56 -15.28 -16.98
N THR A 61 8.26 -15.55 -16.92
CA THR A 61 7.70 -16.86 -17.22
C THR A 61 6.74 -16.83 -18.41
N SER A 62 6.17 -15.68 -18.76
CA SER A 62 5.32 -15.56 -19.95
C SER A 62 6.13 -15.67 -21.23
N GLU A 63 5.54 -16.28 -22.26
CA GLU A 63 6.16 -16.40 -23.59
C GLU A 63 6.59 -15.03 -24.15
N LEU A 64 5.77 -14.01 -23.92
CA LEU A 64 6.05 -12.64 -24.39
C LEU A 64 7.35 -12.12 -23.79
N HIS A 65 7.45 -12.13 -22.46
CA HIS A 65 8.62 -11.58 -21.77
C HIS A 65 9.89 -12.43 -22.01
N VAL A 66 9.78 -13.75 -21.98
CA VAL A 66 10.92 -14.64 -22.25
C VAL A 66 11.47 -14.41 -23.66
N ARG A 67 10.59 -14.39 -24.67
CA ARG A 67 10.99 -14.15 -26.06
C ARG A 67 11.69 -12.81 -26.25
N LEU A 68 11.16 -11.73 -25.63
CA LEU A 68 11.71 -10.40 -25.84
C LEU A 68 12.97 -10.13 -25.03
N LYS A 69 13.04 -10.65 -23.78
CA LYS A 69 14.15 -10.36 -22.87
C LYS A 69 15.34 -11.32 -23.04
N PHE A 70 15.08 -12.60 -23.30
CA PHE A 70 16.12 -13.64 -23.34
C PHE A 70 16.43 -14.16 -24.73
N LYS A 71 15.46 -14.15 -25.66
CA LYS A 71 15.60 -14.73 -27.02
C LYS A 71 16.00 -16.21 -26.99
N LYS A 72 15.56 -16.93 -25.97
CA LYS A 72 15.78 -18.36 -25.71
C LYS A 72 14.45 -19.07 -25.49
N PRO A 73 14.39 -20.41 -25.63
CA PRO A 73 13.25 -21.19 -25.18
C PRO A 73 12.99 -20.98 -23.68
N ARG A 74 11.73 -20.91 -23.27
CA ARG A 74 11.38 -20.70 -21.85
C ARG A 74 11.88 -21.80 -20.93
N GLN A 75 12.02 -23.02 -21.44
CA GLN A 75 12.60 -24.14 -20.68
C GLN A 75 14.07 -23.90 -20.34
N GLU A 76 14.87 -23.42 -21.30
CA GLU A 76 16.28 -23.08 -21.08
C GLU A 76 16.44 -21.95 -20.05
N VAL A 77 15.55 -20.95 -20.10
CA VAL A 77 15.54 -19.85 -19.10
C VAL A 77 15.20 -20.39 -17.71
N LEU A 78 14.26 -21.33 -17.60
CA LEU A 78 13.94 -21.99 -16.34
C LEU A 78 15.18 -22.75 -15.82
N GLU A 79 15.77 -23.64 -16.62
CA GLU A 79 16.93 -24.44 -16.23
C GLU A 79 18.12 -23.57 -15.78
N ASP A 80 18.39 -22.48 -16.49
CA ASP A 80 19.45 -21.54 -16.09
C ASP A 80 19.11 -20.84 -14.75
N SER A 81 17.85 -20.56 -14.48
CA SER A 81 17.43 -19.94 -13.21
C SER A 81 17.47 -20.92 -12.03
N LEU A 82 17.19 -22.20 -12.25
CA LEU A 82 17.30 -23.23 -11.21
C LEU A 82 18.73 -23.35 -10.69
N LYS A 83 19.73 -23.29 -11.58
CA LYS A 83 21.15 -23.24 -11.20
C LYS A 83 21.48 -22.04 -10.31
N MET A 84 20.74 -20.94 -10.45
CA MET A 84 20.91 -19.75 -9.62
C MET A 84 20.29 -19.92 -8.22
N ILE A 85 19.21 -20.70 -8.12
CA ILE A 85 18.66 -21.10 -6.81
C ILE A 85 19.70 -21.97 -6.07
N ASP A 86 20.26 -22.97 -6.75
CA ASP A 86 21.33 -23.82 -6.18
C ASP A 86 22.52 -22.97 -5.74
N PHE A 87 22.98 -22.05 -6.58
CA PHE A 87 24.07 -21.14 -6.24
C PHE A 87 23.78 -20.33 -4.97
N ALA A 88 22.60 -19.74 -4.85
CA ALA A 88 22.23 -18.96 -3.66
C ALA A 88 22.20 -19.85 -2.41
N LYS A 89 21.61 -21.05 -2.52
CA LYS A 89 21.55 -22.02 -1.43
C LYS A 89 22.95 -22.48 -0.97
N ASP A 90 23.87 -22.70 -1.89
CA ASP A 90 25.26 -23.08 -1.57
C ASP A 90 26.01 -21.97 -0.81
N HIS A 91 25.54 -20.70 -0.93
CA HIS A 91 26.04 -19.58 -0.13
C HIS A 91 25.27 -19.39 1.19
N GLY A 92 24.37 -20.31 1.54
CA GLY A 92 23.64 -20.33 2.81
C GLY A 92 22.49 -19.31 2.90
N ILE A 93 22.10 -18.65 1.78
CA ILE A 93 21.03 -17.65 1.80
C ILE A 93 19.69 -18.26 1.40
N GLN A 94 18.63 -17.84 2.06
CA GLN A 94 17.27 -18.27 1.71
C GLN A 94 16.81 -17.64 0.39
N VAL A 95 16.11 -18.42 -0.44
CA VAL A 95 15.62 -17.97 -1.74
C VAL A 95 14.10 -17.85 -1.75
N ARG A 96 13.61 -16.65 -2.07
CA ARG A 96 12.25 -16.43 -2.59
C ARG A 96 12.34 -16.41 -4.11
N PHE A 97 11.68 -17.34 -4.77
CA PHE A 97 11.68 -17.39 -6.24
C PHE A 97 10.42 -16.76 -6.80
N ALA A 98 10.58 -15.76 -7.65
CA ALA A 98 9.50 -14.96 -8.19
C ALA A 98 9.31 -15.17 -9.69
N ALA A 99 8.10 -15.57 -10.11
CA ALA A 99 7.70 -15.62 -11.50
C ALA A 99 7.21 -14.23 -11.94
N GLU A 100 8.00 -13.53 -12.75
CA GLU A 100 7.59 -12.28 -13.39
C GLU A 100 6.58 -12.58 -14.50
N ASP A 101 5.56 -11.74 -14.59
CA ASP A 101 4.47 -11.88 -15.58
C ASP A 101 3.69 -13.20 -15.45
N ALA A 102 3.55 -13.67 -14.21
CA ALA A 102 2.88 -14.93 -13.91
C ALA A 102 1.40 -14.91 -14.30
N SER A 103 0.75 -13.76 -14.19
CA SER A 103 -0.67 -13.60 -14.57
C SER A 103 -0.94 -13.86 -16.06
N ARG A 104 0.06 -13.73 -16.93
CA ARG A 104 -0.04 -14.01 -18.37
C ARG A 104 0.70 -15.29 -18.80
N THR A 105 1.16 -16.07 -17.84
CA THR A 105 1.79 -17.37 -18.06
C THR A 105 0.74 -18.48 -18.04
N ASP A 106 0.84 -19.43 -18.94
CA ASP A 106 -0.05 -20.60 -18.92
C ASP A 106 0.16 -21.40 -17.62
N LEU A 107 -0.95 -21.80 -17.02
CA LEU A 107 -0.93 -22.40 -15.68
C LEU A 107 -0.17 -23.73 -15.60
N PRO A 108 -0.19 -24.64 -16.62
CA PRO A 108 0.64 -25.83 -16.60
C PRO A 108 2.14 -25.55 -16.48
N PHE A 109 2.65 -24.62 -17.27
CA PHE A 109 4.07 -24.21 -17.19
C PHE A 109 4.39 -23.50 -15.88
N LEU A 110 3.50 -22.66 -15.38
CA LEU A 110 3.70 -21.98 -14.12
C LEU A 110 3.79 -22.96 -12.93
N LYS A 111 2.97 -24.03 -12.94
CA LYS A 111 3.05 -25.13 -11.96
C LYS A 111 4.38 -25.88 -12.06
N GLU A 112 4.88 -26.12 -13.27
CA GLU A 112 6.20 -26.72 -13.50
C GLU A 112 7.32 -25.82 -12.93
N VAL A 113 7.29 -24.52 -13.26
CA VAL A 113 8.27 -23.52 -12.77
C VAL A 113 8.35 -23.53 -11.25
N TYR A 114 7.23 -23.47 -10.56
CA TYR A 114 7.22 -23.40 -9.09
C TYR A 114 7.60 -24.74 -8.46
N ARG A 115 7.20 -25.87 -9.04
CA ARG A 115 7.64 -27.18 -8.55
C ARG A 115 9.15 -27.33 -8.66
N SER A 116 9.72 -27.04 -9.83
CA SER A 116 11.16 -27.12 -10.05
C SER A 116 11.94 -26.18 -9.14
N ALA A 117 11.45 -24.93 -8.94
CA ALA A 117 12.07 -24.00 -8.00
C ALA A 117 12.05 -24.52 -6.55
N ALA A 118 10.95 -25.15 -6.12
CA ALA A 118 10.82 -25.77 -4.81
C ALA A 118 11.79 -26.96 -4.63
N GLU A 119 11.92 -27.81 -5.64
CA GLU A 119 12.84 -28.96 -5.66
C GLU A 119 14.31 -28.52 -5.55
N HIS A 120 14.67 -27.39 -6.17
CA HIS A 120 15.99 -26.79 -6.06
C HIS A 120 16.24 -26.04 -4.74
N GLY A 121 15.21 -25.85 -3.91
CA GLY A 121 15.35 -25.33 -2.55
C GLY A 121 14.84 -23.92 -2.33
N ALA A 122 14.04 -23.35 -3.25
CA ALA A 122 13.32 -22.13 -2.96
C ALA A 122 12.38 -22.35 -1.75
N VAL A 123 12.47 -21.48 -0.75
CA VAL A 123 11.66 -21.58 0.48
C VAL A 123 10.35 -20.84 0.38
N LEU A 124 10.24 -19.87 -0.53
CA LEU A 124 9.04 -19.08 -0.84
C LEU A 124 8.89 -18.98 -2.36
N LEU A 125 7.66 -19.03 -2.83
CA LEU A 125 7.28 -18.92 -4.25
C LEU A 125 6.43 -17.68 -4.44
N SER A 126 6.83 -16.75 -5.30
CA SER A 126 6.13 -15.48 -5.48
C SER A 126 5.43 -15.41 -6.83
N PHE A 127 4.11 -15.24 -6.78
CA PHE A 127 3.27 -14.96 -7.94
C PHE A 127 3.22 -13.45 -8.17
N ALA A 128 3.60 -12.99 -9.38
CA ALA A 128 3.53 -11.58 -9.73
C ALA A 128 2.49 -11.30 -10.82
N ASP A 129 1.46 -10.53 -10.48
CA ASP A 129 0.59 -9.85 -11.43
C ASP A 129 1.27 -8.57 -11.91
N THR A 130 2.31 -8.77 -12.73
CA THR A 130 3.28 -7.74 -13.13
C THR A 130 2.66 -6.57 -13.86
N VAL A 131 1.59 -6.79 -14.60
CA VAL A 131 0.91 -5.74 -15.39
C VAL A 131 -0.46 -5.38 -14.80
N GLY A 132 -0.79 -5.87 -13.60
CA GLY A 132 -2.02 -5.54 -12.89
C GLY A 132 -3.28 -5.87 -13.68
N CYS A 133 -3.30 -7.03 -14.36
CA CYS A 133 -4.37 -7.40 -15.28
C CYS A 133 -5.42 -8.35 -14.70
N LEU A 134 -5.25 -8.81 -13.47
CA LEU A 134 -6.20 -9.72 -12.84
C LEU A 134 -7.30 -8.97 -12.08
N ILE A 135 -8.46 -9.60 -12.03
CA ILE A 135 -9.53 -9.28 -11.11
C ILE A 135 -9.57 -10.30 -9.96
N PRO A 136 -10.23 -10.01 -8.81
CA PRO A 136 -10.21 -10.90 -7.64
C PRO A 136 -10.63 -12.35 -7.92
N SER A 137 -11.64 -12.60 -8.74
CA SER A 137 -12.07 -13.96 -9.06
C SER A 137 -11.01 -14.78 -9.80
N GLU A 138 -10.24 -14.15 -10.67
CA GLU A 138 -9.13 -14.79 -11.40
C GLU A 138 -7.96 -15.05 -10.46
N MET A 139 -7.61 -14.06 -9.59
CA MET A 139 -6.58 -14.21 -8.57
C MET A 139 -6.89 -15.39 -7.64
N HIS A 140 -8.13 -15.48 -7.14
CA HIS A 140 -8.55 -16.59 -6.28
C HIS A 140 -8.35 -17.94 -6.96
N ARG A 141 -8.87 -18.09 -8.19
CA ARG A 141 -8.76 -19.34 -8.96
C ARG A 141 -7.30 -19.75 -9.17
N ILE A 142 -6.47 -18.81 -9.65
CA ILE A 142 -5.07 -19.09 -9.97
C ILE A 142 -4.29 -19.46 -8.69
N MET A 143 -4.41 -18.66 -7.63
CA MET A 143 -3.69 -18.91 -6.38
C MET A 143 -4.12 -20.22 -5.72
N THR A 144 -5.41 -20.56 -5.71
CA THR A 144 -5.90 -21.83 -5.20
C THR A 144 -5.27 -23.01 -5.94
N GLU A 145 -5.21 -22.95 -7.28
CA GLU A 145 -4.62 -24.01 -8.09
C GLU A 145 -3.09 -24.14 -7.90
N LEU A 146 -2.39 -23.01 -7.74
CA LEU A 146 -0.94 -23.00 -7.54
C LEU A 146 -0.58 -23.57 -6.15
N ILE A 147 -1.24 -23.09 -5.12
CA ILE A 147 -1.01 -23.52 -3.73
C ILE A 147 -1.29 -25.02 -3.57
N ALA A 148 -2.34 -25.54 -4.21
CA ALA A 148 -2.64 -26.97 -4.21
C ALA A 148 -1.63 -27.82 -4.98
N SER A 149 -0.80 -27.23 -5.87
CA SER A 149 0.10 -27.97 -6.76
C SER A 149 1.52 -28.14 -6.24
N VAL A 150 1.95 -27.35 -5.24
CA VAL A 150 3.33 -27.34 -4.73
C VAL A 150 3.31 -27.15 -3.22
N ASP A 151 4.00 -28.03 -2.49
CA ASP A 151 4.12 -27.95 -1.02
C ASP A 151 5.20 -26.93 -0.61
N ARG A 152 4.89 -25.65 -0.85
CA ARG A 152 5.68 -24.48 -0.42
C ARG A 152 4.77 -23.29 -0.23
N PRO A 153 5.10 -22.39 0.69
CA PRO A 153 4.32 -21.17 0.88
C PRO A 153 4.44 -20.23 -0.31
N PHE A 154 3.30 -19.63 -0.69
CA PHE A 154 3.21 -18.68 -1.79
C PHE A 154 3.15 -17.24 -1.31
N CYS A 155 3.72 -16.34 -2.10
CA CYS A 155 3.59 -14.89 -1.96
C CYS A 155 2.75 -14.33 -3.09
N ALA A 156 2.03 -13.25 -2.84
CA ALA A 156 1.30 -12.49 -3.86
C ALA A 156 1.90 -11.09 -4.02
N HIS A 157 2.22 -10.72 -5.26
CA HIS A 157 2.72 -9.41 -5.64
C HIS A 157 1.83 -8.82 -6.73
N CYS A 158 1.04 -7.80 -6.40
CA CYS A 158 0.01 -7.26 -7.28
C CYS A 158 0.31 -5.81 -7.67
N HIS A 159 0.34 -5.53 -8.98
CA HIS A 159 0.33 -4.17 -9.51
C HIS A 159 -1.09 -3.62 -9.64
N ASN A 160 -1.21 -2.29 -9.71
CA ASN A 160 -2.48 -1.57 -9.53
C ASN A 160 -3.02 -0.94 -10.81
N ASP A 161 -2.61 -1.43 -11.99
CA ASP A 161 -2.98 -0.83 -13.28
C ASP A 161 -4.50 -0.77 -13.52
N MET A 162 -5.24 -1.75 -13.02
CA MET A 162 -6.71 -1.76 -13.06
C MET A 162 -7.37 -1.32 -11.73
N GLY A 163 -6.60 -0.81 -10.75
CA GLY A 163 -7.14 -0.43 -9.44
C GLY A 163 -7.51 -1.61 -8.54
N CYS A 164 -7.04 -2.83 -8.85
CA CYS A 164 -7.43 -4.05 -8.15
C CYS A 164 -6.35 -4.60 -7.21
N ALA A 165 -5.19 -3.95 -7.06
CA ALA A 165 -4.04 -4.53 -6.37
C ALA A 165 -4.36 -4.95 -4.92
N VAL A 166 -4.97 -4.08 -4.12
CA VAL A 166 -5.33 -4.40 -2.72
C VAL A 166 -6.37 -5.52 -2.66
N ALA A 167 -7.40 -5.45 -3.50
CA ALA A 167 -8.44 -6.48 -3.57
C ALA A 167 -7.87 -7.84 -3.99
N ASN A 168 -6.99 -7.88 -4.99
CA ASN A 168 -6.29 -9.08 -5.43
C ASN A 168 -5.38 -9.63 -4.33
N THR A 169 -4.67 -8.78 -3.59
CA THR A 169 -3.79 -9.19 -2.48
C THR A 169 -4.59 -9.81 -1.34
N ILE A 170 -5.73 -9.23 -0.96
CA ILE A 170 -6.64 -9.81 0.03
C ILE A 170 -7.17 -11.16 -0.45
N THR A 171 -7.58 -11.23 -1.71
CA THR A 171 -8.10 -12.46 -2.33
C THR A 171 -7.05 -13.56 -2.39
N ALA A 172 -5.78 -13.21 -2.66
CA ALA A 172 -4.68 -14.16 -2.60
C ALA A 172 -4.47 -14.73 -1.19
N ALA A 173 -4.60 -13.88 -0.15
CA ALA A 173 -4.56 -14.35 1.24
C ALA A 173 -5.74 -15.30 1.55
N GLU A 174 -6.94 -15.01 1.06
CA GLU A 174 -8.10 -15.89 1.20
C GLU A 174 -7.92 -17.24 0.50
N ALA A 175 -7.20 -17.26 -0.62
CA ALA A 175 -6.82 -18.49 -1.31
C ALA A 175 -5.68 -19.26 -0.61
N GLY A 176 -5.05 -18.70 0.43
CA GLY A 176 -4.00 -19.33 1.21
C GLY A 176 -2.59 -18.81 0.97
N ALA A 177 -2.41 -17.66 0.32
CA ALA A 177 -1.09 -17.04 0.21
C ALA A 177 -0.54 -16.71 1.60
N PHE A 178 0.73 -17.08 1.82
CA PHE A 178 1.42 -16.92 3.11
C PHE A 178 2.00 -15.52 3.31
N GLN A 179 2.52 -14.90 2.25
CA GLN A 179 3.14 -13.57 2.30
C GLN A 179 2.51 -12.64 1.26
N LEU A 180 2.23 -11.42 1.68
CA LEU A 180 1.58 -10.40 0.85
C LEU A 180 2.54 -9.24 0.63
N HIS A 181 2.85 -8.94 -0.63
CA HIS A 181 3.74 -7.83 -0.97
C HIS A 181 2.96 -6.53 -1.10
N THR A 182 3.44 -5.50 -0.42
CA THR A 182 2.86 -4.17 -0.43
C THR A 182 3.96 -3.12 -0.49
N THR A 183 3.58 -1.91 -0.83
CA THR A 183 4.43 -0.73 -0.69
C THR A 183 3.69 0.34 0.09
N VAL A 184 4.43 1.14 0.86
CA VAL A 184 3.84 2.29 1.53
C VAL A 184 3.26 3.23 0.47
N ASN A 185 2.06 3.73 0.68
CA ASN A 185 1.30 4.55 -0.27
C ASN A 185 0.92 3.85 -1.58
N GLY A 186 1.23 2.56 -1.73
CA GLY A 186 1.04 1.86 -2.99
C GLY A 186 1.99 2.31 -4.09
N ILE A 187 3.09 2.99 -3.77
CA ILE A 187 4.06 3.45 -4.78
C ILE A 187 4.69 2.26 -5.51
N GLY A 188 5.06 2.47 -6.78
CA GLY A 188 5.66 1.44 -7.62
C GLY A 188 5.61 1.82 -9.09
N GLU A 189 5.96 0.87 -9.95
CA GLU A 189 5.91 1.06 -11.39
C GLU A 189 4.49 1.39 -11.89
N ARG A 190 4.38 2.35 -12.79
CA ARG A 190 3.12 2.80 -13.42
C ARG A 190 2.08 3.29 -12.41
N ALA A 191 1.00 2.51 -12.17
CA ALA A 191 -0.03 2.81 -11.19
C ALA A 191 0.30 2.31 -9.77
N GLY A 192 1.48 1.72 -9.58
CA GLY A 192 1.98 1.26 -8.29
C GLY A 192 1.57 -0.18 -7.96
N ASN A 193 1.62 -0.49 -6.66
CA ASN A 193 1.37 -1.81 -6.08
C ASN A 193 0.20 -1.77 -5.08
N ALA A 194 -0.07 -2.88 -4.42
CA ALA A 194 -0.98 -2.90 -3.29
C ALA A 194 -0.48 -1.97 -2.17
N SER A 195 -1.35 -1.06 -1.73
CA SER A 195 -1.05 -0.11 -0.65
C SER A 195 -1.00 -0.83 0.71
N LEU A 196 0.09 -0.62 1.45
CA LEU A 196 0.29 -1.19 2.78
C LEU A 196 -0.84 -0.78 3.73
N GLU A 197 -1.16 0.50 3.79
CA GLU A 197 -2.13 1.09 4.71
C GLU A 197 -3.52 0.48 4.48
N GLU A 198 -3.91 0.38 3.22
CA GLU A 198 -5.22 -0.15 2.83
C GLU A 198 -5.31 -1.65 3.12
N LEU A 199 -4.24 -2.41 2.87
CA LEU A 199 -4.19 -3.83 3.20
C LEU A 199 -4.27 -4.06 4.71
N LEU A 200 -3.46 -3.34 5.50
CA LEU A 200 -3.42 -3.54 6.95
C LEU A 200 -4.76 -3.20 7.61
N ILE A 201 -5.43 -2.14 7.19
CA ILE A 201 -6.79 -1.83 7.65
C ILE A 201 -7.78 -2.93 7.26
N ALA A 202 -7.72 -3.43 6.02
CA ALA A 202 -8.60 -4.52 5.61
C ALA A 202 -8.36 -5.79 6.42
N LEU A 203 -7.12 -6.16 6.70
CA LEU A 203 -6.76 -7.30 7.53
C LEU A 203 -7.24 -7.12 8.98
N ARG A 204 -7.07 -5.94 9.56
CA ARG A 204 -7.56 -5.61 10.91
C ARG A 204 -9.07 -5.71 10.99
N MET A 205 -9.78 -5.02 10.10
CA MET A 205 -11.23 -4.86 10.18
C MET A 205 -12.03 -6.08 9.70
N LYS A 206 -11.49 -6.86 8.76
CA LYS A 206 -12.21 -8.00 8.14
C LYS A 206 -11.71 -9.37 8.57
N LYS A 207 -10.45 -9.47 8.97
CA LYS A 207 -9.82 -10.75 9.37
C LYS A 207 -9.45 -10.80 10.85
N GLY A 208 -9.62 -9.71 11.60
CA GLY A 208 -9.27 -9.62 13.01
C GLY A 208 -7.77 -9.74 13.29
N ILE A 209 -6.92 -9.46 12.30
CA ILE A 209 -5.47 -9.50 12.47
C ILE A 209 -5.03 -8.18 13.14
N ASP A 210 -4.63 -8.24 14.39
CA ASP A 210 -4.34 -7.09 15.25
C ASP A 210 -2.87 -6.97 15.69
N ARG A 211 -1.98 -7.77 15.14
CA ARG A 211 -0.56 -7.81 15.48
C ARG A 211 0.26 -6.61 14.99
N TYR A 212 -0.30 -5.80 14.07
CA TYR A 212 0.36 -4.63 13.51
C TYR A 212 -0.01 -3.37 14.27
N ASP A 213 0.97 -2.53 14.59
CA ASP A 213 0.73 -1.18 15.11
C ASP A 213 0.36 -0.24 13.94
N LEU A 214 -0.93 0.09 13.86
CA LEU A 214 -1.46 0.94 12.80
C LEU A 214 -1.35 2.44 13.14
N SER A 215 -1.09 2.80 14.40
CA SER A 215 -1.15 4.20 14.89
C SER A 215 -0.15 5.13 14.20
N SER A 216 0.90 4.60 13.58
CA SER A 216 1.92 5.36 12.84
C SER A 216 1.75 5.36 11.32
N LEU A 217 0.65 4.79 10.79
CA LEU A 217 0.47 4.69 9.32
C LEU A 217 0.43 6.04 8.62
N THR A 218 -0.30 7.01 9.16
CA THR A 218 -0.37 8.36 8.58
C THR A 218 1.01 9.03 8.58
N GLN A 219 1.76 8.92 9.68
CA GLN A 219 3.11 9.47 9.76
C GLN A 219 4.06 8.79 8.76
N LEU A 220 4.00 7.47 8.64
CA LEU A 220 4.81 6.71 7.67
C LEU A 220 4.46 7.11 6.23
N SER A 221 3.16 7.25 5.94
CA SER A 221 2.67 7.68 4.63
C SER A 221 3.28 9.03 4.22
N HIS A 222 3.23 10.03 5.11
CA HIS A 222 3.83 11.35 4.85
C HIS A 222 5.37 11.31 4.77
N LEU A 223 6.01 10.44 5.55
CA LEU A 223 7.45 10.26 5.46
C LEU A 223 7.87 9.75 4.08
N VAL A 224 7.16 8.76 3.57
CA VAL A 224 7.43 8.19 2.24
C VAL A 224 7.06 9.17 1.12
N GLU A 225 5.96 9.91 1.23
CA GLU A 225 5.64 11.02 0.32
C GLU A 225 6.80 12.01 0.21
N LYS A 226 7.33 12.44 1.35
CA LYS A 226 8.46 13.38 1.43
C LYS A 226 9.73 12.84 0.75
N TYR A 227 10.09 11.58 0.98
CA TYR A 227 11.34 11.02 0.45
C TYR A 227 11.21 10.53 -1.00
N SER A 228 10.03 10.07 -1.41
CA SER A 228 9.79 9.65 -2.79
C SER A 228 9.55 10.82 -3.74
N GLY A 229 9.09 11.96 -3.22
CA GLY A 229 8.63 13.10 -4.02
C GLY A 229 7.31 12.85 -4.76
N ILE A 230 6.65 11.70 -4.53
CA ILE A 230 5.35 11.37 -5.13
C ILE A 230 4.27 11.94 -4.22
N ILE A 231 3.60 12.98 -4.70
CA ILE A 231 2.52 13.67 -3.97
C ILE A 231 1.29 12.77 -3.92
N LEU A 232 0.76 12.58 -2.72
CA LEU A 232 -0.44 11.78 -2.50
C LEU A 232 -1.71 12.54 -2.92
N PRO A 233 -2.69 11.86 -3.53
CA PRO A 233 -3.99 12.46 -3.72
C PRO A 233 -4.64 12.70 -2.35
N ARG A 234 -5.24 13.89 -2.16
CA ARG A 234 -5.86 14.27 -0.90
C ARG A 234 -6.92 13.28 -0.41
N ASN A 235 -7.59 12.61 -1.33
CA ASN A 235 -8.60 11.59 -1.06
C ASN A 235 -8.05 10.15 -1.02
N LYS A 236 -6.73 9.97 -0.85
CA LYS A 236 -6.16 8.63 -0.69
C LYS A 236 -6.85 7.90 0.48
N PRO A 237 -7.29 6.65 0.29
CA PRO A 237 -7.86 5.89 1.39
C PRO A 237 -6.90 5.80 2.58
N VAL A 238 -7.44 5.78 3.79
CA VAL A 238 -6.75 5.60 5.07
C VAL A 238 -5.88 6.79 5.52
N THR A 239 -4.99 7.31 4.67
CA THR A 239 -3.95 8.28 5.07
C THR A 239 -4.03 9.63 4.35
N GLY A 240 -4.96 9.79 3.40
CA GLY A 240 -5.15 11.05 2.71
C GLY A 240 -5.77 12.12 3.62
N GLU A 241 -5.46 13.38 3.36
CA GLU A 241 -5.97 14.54 4.11
C GLU A 241 -7.51 14.54 4.26
N LEU A 242 -8.22 14.03 3.25
CA LEU A 242 -9.67 13.99 3.23
C LEU A 242 -10.27 12.65 3.70
N ALA A 243 -9.45 11.68 4.09
CA ALA A 243 -9.92 10.34 4.44
C ALA A 243 -10.95 10.34 5.59
N PHE A 244 -10.82 11.29 6.53
CA PHE A 244 -11.73 11.48 7.67
C PHE A 244 -12.34 12.90 7.68
N SER A 245 -12.61 13.46 6.50
CA SER A 245 -13.16 14.80 6.35
C SER A 245 -14.61 14.76 5.94
N HIS A 246 -15.45 15.56 6.57
CA HIS A 246 -16.89 15.62 6.32
C HIS A 246 -17.33 17.07 6.08
N GLU A 247 -18.11 17.31 5.02
CA GLU A 247 -18.68 18.62 4.68
C GLU A 247 -20.19 18.64 4.88
N SER A 248 -20.88 17.52 4.62
CA SER A 248 -22.34 17.47 4.69
C SER A 248 -22.85 17.69 6.11
N GLY A 249 -23.72 18.67 6.30
CA GLY A 249 -24.31 18.97 7.60
C GLY A 249 -25.08 17.79 8.22
N ILE A 250 -25.67 16.91 7.40
CA ILE A 250 -26.36 15.69 7.87
C ILE A 250 -25.33 14.68 8.40
N HIS A 251 -24.21 14.48 7.69
CA HIS A 251 -23.14 13.58 8.14
C HIS A 251 -22.52 14.09 9.44
N ILE A 252 -22.17 15.37 9.50
CA ILE A 252 -21.53 15.97 10.68
C ILE A 252 -22.48 15.87 11.89
N ALA A 253 -23.77 16.17 11.73
CA ALA A 253 -24.72 16.03 12.81
C ALA A 253 -24.81 14.59 13.36
N ALA A 254 -24.76 13.59 12.50
CA ALA A 254 -24.78 12.18 12.92
C ALA A 254 -23.45 11.75 13.57
N ILE A 255 -22.30 12.17 13.02
CA ILE A 255 -20.98 11.89 13.57
C ILE A 255 -20.81 12.50 14.97
N LEU A 256 -21.35 13.68 15.21
CA LEU A 256 -21.33 14.32 16.52
C LEU A 256 -22.13 13.56 17.59
N GLU A 257 -23.15 12.78 17.18
CA GLU A 257 -23.89 11.90 18.07
C GLU A 257 -23.17 10.54 18.22
N ASP A 258 -22.77 9.92 17.08
CA ASP A 258 -22.01 8.67 17.05
C ASP A 258 -21.15 8.62 15.77
N PRO A 259 -19.82 8.67 15.90
CA PRO A 259 -18.90 8.59 14.76
C PRO A 259 -19.10 7.37 13.87
N SER A 260 -19.52 6.22 14.43
CA SER A 260 -19.71 4.97 13.69
C SER A 260 -20.77 5.06 12.60
N THR A 261 -21.57 6.12 12.58
CA THR A 261 -22.57 6.37 11.55
C THR A 261 -21.96 6.58 10.16
N TYR A 262 -20.76 7.15 10.08
CA TYR A 262 -20.07 7.45 8.82
C TYR A 262 -18.57 7.10 8.83
N GLU A 263 -18.02 6.61 9.94
CA GLU A 263 -16.63 6.16 10.04
C GLU A 263 -16.61 4.67 10.36
N TYR A 264 -16.08 3.86 9.45
CA TYR A 264 -15.99 2.42 9.64
C TYR A 264 -14.93 2.03 10.67
N PHE A 265 -13.93 2.88 10.85
CA PHE A 265 -12.93 2.82 11.90
C PHE A 265 -12.54 4.24 12.32
N PRO A 266 -12.12 4.45 13.58
CA PRO A 266 -11.80 5.79 14.07
C PRO A 266 -10.46 6.27 13.49
N PRO A 267 -10.30 7.60 13.25
CA PRO A 267 -9.08 8.16 12.64
C PRO A 267 -7.81 7.89 13.45
N ASP A 268 -7.88 7.92 14.77
CA ASP A 268 -6.75 7.68 15.68
C ASP A 268 -6.17 6.27 15.56
N LEU A 269 -6.96 5.29 15.10
CA LEU A 269 -6.46 3.93 14.78
C LEU A 269 -5.27 3.97 13.81
N VAL A 270 -5.24 4.93 12.93
CA VAL A 270 -4.19 5.08 11.88
C VAL A 270 -3.32 6.33 12.08
N GLY A 271 -3.43 7.00 13.23
CA GLY A 271 -2.75 8.26 13.51
C GLY A 271 -3.26 9.41 12.66
N GLY A 272 -4.51 9.34 12.21
CA GLY A 272 -5.20 10.41 11.50
C GLY A 272 -6.05 11.29 12.42
N GLU A 273 -6.64 12.33 11.84
CA GLU A 273 -7.52 13.26 12.55
C GLU A 273 -8.82 13.46 11.78
N ARG A 274 -9.93 13.69 12.52
CA ARG A 274 -11.22 14.05 11.93
C ARG A 274 -11.27 15.53 11.63
N HIS A 275 -11.74 15.89 10.42
CA HIS A 275 -11.90 17.27 10.01
C HIS A 275 -13.33 17.56 9.54
N PHE A 276 -13.89 18.67 10.01
CA PHE A 276 -15.13 19.18 9.48
C PHE A 276 -14.85 20.35 8.53
N ILE A 277 -15.14 20.11 7.27
CA ILE A 277 -14.95 21.10 6.20
C ILE A 277 -16.21 21.94 6.10
N LEU A 278 -16.05 23.27 6.14
CA LEU A 278 -17.16 24.19 5.93
C LEU A 278 -17.28 24.53 4.45
N GLY A 279 -18.50 24.46 3.93
CA GLY A 279 -18.79 24.71 2.53
C GLY A 279 -20.30 24.98 2.29
N LYS A 280 -20.72 24.90 1.06
CA LYS A 280 -22.11 25.16 0.68
C LYS A 280 -23.14 24.20 1.30
N HIS A 281 -22.70 23.02 1.70
CA HIS A 281 -23.53 21.98 2.33
C HIS A 281 -23.48 21.99 3.86
N THR A 282 -22.77 22.97 4.46
CA THR A 282 -22.63 23.09 5.91
C THR A 282 -23.98 23.32 6.58
N GLY A 283 -24.25 22.54 7.60
CA GLY A 283 -25.39 22.72 8.50
C GLY A 283 -25.06 23.57 9.73
N LYS A 284 -26.10 24.04 10.45
CA LYS A 284 -25.96 24.88 11.65
C LYS A 284 -25.11 24.19 12.73
N LYS A 285 -25.39 22.91 13.09
CA LYS A 285 -24.64 22.12 14.08
C LYS A 285 -23.16 22.00 13.73
N ALA A 286 -22.84 21.80 12.46
CA ALA A 286 -21.45 21.70 11.99
C ALA A 286 -20.68 23.02 12.20
N LEU A 287 -21.31 24.17 11.85
CA LEU A 287 -20.71 25.48 12.07
C LEU A 287 -20.52 25.77 13.57
N GLU A 288 -21.54 25.50 14.39
CA GLU A 288 -21.49 25.68 15.84
C GLU A 288 -20.30 24.90 16.42
N HIS A 289 -20.17 23.62 16.10
CA HIS A 289 -19.08 22.78 16.57
C HIS A 289 -17.68 23.32 16.15
N VAL A 290 -17.51 23.72 14.89
CA VAL A 290 -16.23 24.27 14.41
C VAL A 290 -15.93 25.61 15.10
N VAL A 291 -16.91 26.46 15.29
CA VAL A 291 -16.74 27.75 15.98
C VAL A 291 -16.37 27.56 17.46
N GLU A 292 -17.02 26.62 18.14
CA GLU A 292 -16.71 26.25 19.53
C GLU A 292 -15.29 25.68 19.66
N SER A 293 -14.88 24.80 18.73
CA SER A 293 -13.51 24.24 18.71
C SER A 293 -12.44 25.31 18.53
N MET A 294 -12.77 26.44 17.89
CA MET A 294 -11.90 27.61 17.76
C MET A 294 -11.91 28.52 19.00
N GLY A 295 -12.63 28.17 20.07
CA GLY A 295 -12.77 28.97 21.27
C GLY A 295 -13.64 30.21 21.07
N CYS A 296 -14.55 30.21 20.11
CA CYS A 296 -15.45 31.31 19.81
C CYS A 296 -16.88 30.98 20.24
N GLU A 297 -17.55 31.95 20.86
CA GLU A 297 -18.96 31.87 21.18
C GLU A 297 -19.76 32.82 20.26
N LEU A 298 -20.85 32.33 19.69
CA LEU A 298 -21.78 33.10 18.86
C LEU A 298 -23.24 32.92 19.36
N SER A 299 -24.00 33.98 19.33
CA SER A 299 -25.45 33.87 19.53
C SER A 299 -26.10 33.15 18.33
N GLU A 300 -27.27 32.56 18.51
CA GLU A 300 -28.00 31.86 17.46
C GLU A 300 -28.20 32.69 16.19
N LYS A 301 -28.50 33.98 16.34
CA LYS A 301 -28.62 34.92 15.22
C LYS A 301 -27.28 35.11 14.48
N GLN A 302 -26.17 35.17 15.22
CA GLN A 302 -24.83 35.28 14.64
C GLN A 302 -24.44 34.01 13.90
N VAL A 303 -24.73 32.83 14.44
CA VAL A 303 -24.50 31.55 13.77
C VAL A 303 -25.23 31.51 12.41
N CYS A 304 -26.52 31.89 12.36
CA CYS A 304 -27.24 31.92 11.09
C CYS A 304 -26.58 32.86 10.06
N ARG A 305 -26.19 34.07 10.49
CA ARG A 305 -25.52 35.05 9.61
C ARG A 305 -24.14 34.56 9.14
N VAL A 306 -23.34 33.94 10.00
CA VAL A 306 -22.03 33.34 9.61
C VAL A 306 -22.27 32.19 8.64
N LEU A 307 -23.28 31.34 8.86
CA LEU A 307 -23.66 30.25 7.99
C LEU A 307 -24.00 30.71 6.57
N ASP A 308 -24.77 31.77 6.46
CA ASP A 308 -25.14 32.37 5.16
C ASP A 308 -23.86 32.87 4.43
N LEU A 309 -22.98 33.55 5.16
CA LEU A 309 -21.70 34.01 4.60
C LEU A 309 -20.76 32.86 4.21
N VAL A 310 -20.73 31.77 4.98
CA VAL A 310 -19.95 30.56 4.64
C VAL A 310 -20.47 29.97 3.34
N LYS A 311 -21.78 29.82 3.17
CA LYS A 311 -22.37 29.27 1.94
C LYS A 311 -22.10 30.15 0.74
N ASP A 312 -22.35 31.47 0.86
CA ASP A 312 -22.10 32.44 -0.18
C ASP A 312 -20.60 32.45 -0.62
N TYR A 313 -19.67 32.46 0.36
CA TYR A 313 -18.24 32.40 0.08
C TYR A 313 -17.86 31.12 -0.67
N SER A 314 -18.44 29.99 -0.29
CA SER A 314 -18.17 28.69 -0.89
C SER A 314 -18.72 28.52 -2.31
N GLU A 315 -19.83 29.21 -2.65
CA GLU A 315 -20.39 29.21 -4.02
C GLU A 315 -19.40 29.79 -5.05
N HIS A 316 -18.51 30.67 -4.62
CA HIS A 316 -17.42 31.20 -5.43
C HIS A 316 -16.18 30.28 -5.48
N LYS A 317 -16.31 29.00 -5.12
CA LYS A 317 -15.25 27.98 -5.10
C LYS A 317 -14.07 28.32 -4.20
N CYS A 318 -14.26 29.08 -3.17
CA CYS A 318 -13.26 29.42 -2.18
C CYS A 318 -13.34 28.45 -0.98
N HIS A 319 -12.18 27.94 -0.54
CA HIS A 319 -12.10 27.12 0.65
C HIS A 319 -12.26 27.98 1.92
N ILE A 320 -13.06 27.51 2.86
CA ILE A 320 -13.20 28.15 4.16
C ILE A 320 -12.06 27.64 5.06
N THR A 321 -10.95 28.40 5.09
CA THR A 321 -9.89 28.15 6.06
C THR A 321 -10.28 28.70 7.43
N PRO A 322 -9.58 28.29 8.53
CA PRO A 322 -9.79 28.90 9.85
C PRO A 322 -9.66 30.43 9.85
N GLU A 323 -8.74 30.98 9.04
CA GLU A 323 -8.53 32.44 8.91
C GLU A 323 -9.72 33.10 8.25
N VAL A 324 -10.23 32.52 7.15
CA VAL A 324 -11.44 33.01 6.49
C VAL A 324 -12.63 32.98 7.44
N LEU A 325 -12.82 31.86 8.16
CA LEU A 325 -13.91 31.76 9.13
C LEU A 325 -13.81 32.83 10.23
N ARG A 326 -12.61 33.10 10.77
CA ARG A 326 -12.39 34.18 11.74
C ARG A 326 -12.78 35.55 11.17
N GLN A 327 -12.47 35.82 9.90
CA GLN A 327 -12.85 37.06 9.22
C GLN A 327 -14.38 37.19 9.08
N LEU A 328 -15.07 36.11 8.68
CA LEU A 328 -16.53 36.10 8.58
C LEU A 328 -17.22 36.31 9.94
N ILE A 329 -16.66 35.68 11.00
CA ILE A 329 -17.13 35.88 12.37
C ILE A 329 -16.96 37.35 12.81
N ARG A 330 -15.82 37.98 12.56
CA ARG A 330 -15.54 39.38 12.87
C ARG A 330 -16.57 40.29 12.17
N LYS A 331 -16.74 40.08 10.85
CA LYS A 331 -17.71 40.85 10.05
C LYS A 331 -19.12 40.80 10.64
N VAL A 332 -19.55 39.63 11.14
CA VAL A 332 -20.89 39.50 11.76
C VAL A 332 -20.94 40.18 13.13
N ARG A 333 -19.86 40.19 13.92
CA ARG A 333 -19.81 40.86 15.23
C ARG A 333 -19.78 42.37 15.11
N GLU A 334 -19.12 42.93 14.09
CA GLU A 334 -18.96 44.36 13.86
C GLU A 334 -20.20 45.00 13.18
N THR A 335 -21.05 44.19 12.54
CA THR A 335 -22.25 44.68 11.89
C THR A 335 -23.43 44.61 12.88
N PRO A 336 -24.01 45.71 13.31
CA PRO A 336 -25.20 45.69 14.19
C PRO A 336 -26.34 44.89 13.57
N PRO A 337 -27.23 44.33 14.42
CA PRO A 337 -28.36 43.48 14.02
C PRO A 337 -29.34 44.15 13.10
#